data_ad6e4bbf362b43ea700b3d9dd3a4f914
#
_entry.id   ad6e4bbf362b43ea700b3d9dd3a4f914
#
_cell.length_a   1.000
_cell.length_b   1.000
_cell.length_c   1.000
_cell.angle_alpha   90.00
_cell.angle_beta   90.00
_cell.angle_gamma   90.00
#
_symmetry.space_group_name_H-M   'P 1'
#
loop_
_entity.id
_entity.type
_entity.pdbx_description
1 polymer ?
#
loop_
_entity_poly.entity_id
_entity_poly.type
_entity_poly.pdbx_seq_one_letter_code
_entity_poly.pdbx_strand_id
1 'polypeptide(L)'
;MHLQLFVDGMYQHLSMPKEMVDRIFPFIDELIELHFKFLEQLRYRQKEQTVVDTIADILLEQFSGLAGNFNISVPSTQFLRFINNLISGPMSGLWKEAYGALSSQNNESLALYKDLMKSDRRFQQFVRSCANNPLLKKKGIPECILFVTTRLTKYPLLIDPLIKTARDRPQEQQKLKDAYMFVRVS
;
A
#
# COMPACT_ATOMS: atom_id res chain seq x y z
N MET A 1 6.90 -6.37 4.16
CA MET A 1 5.43 -6.63 4.08
C MET A 1 5.20 -8.06 3.63
N HIS A 2 4.10 -8.75 4.03
CA HIS A 2 3.90 -10.19 3.70
C HIS A 2 3.87 -10.46 2.18
N LEU A 3 3.28 -9.55 1.39
CA LEU A 3 3.24 -9.70 -0.07
C LEU A 3 4.62 -9.65 -0.72
N GLN A 4 5.54 -8.88 -0.18
CA GLN A 4 6.90 -8.79 -0.72
C GLN A 4 7.61 -10.15 -0.75
N LEU A 5 7.35 -11.02 0.22
CA LEU A 5 7.88 -12.38 0.21
C LEU A 5 7.42 -13.20 -0.99
N PHE A 6 6.15 -13.02 -1.42
CA PHE A 6 5.66 -13.68 -2.63
C PHE A 6 6.26 -13.06 -3.88
N VAL A 7 6.32 -11.73 -3.97
CA VAL A 7 6.88 -10.99 -5.11
C VAL A 7 8.36 -11.36 -5.30
N ASP A 8 9.17 -11.22 -4.24
CA ASP A 8 10.60 -11.56 -4.27
C ASP A 8 10.81 -13.02 -4.65
N GLY A 9 10.01 -13.93 -4.07
CA GLY A 9 10.11 -15.35 -4.37
C GLY A 9 9.70 -15.70 -5.80
N MET A 10 8.72 -15.02 -6.39
CA MET A 10 8.36 -15.20 -7.80
C MET A 10 9.51 -14.77 -8.73
N TYR A 11 10.19 -13.68 -8.43
CA TYR A 11 11.37 -13.28 -9.20
C TYR A 11 12.54 -14.23 -8.99
N GLN A 12 12.89 -14.56 -7.76
CA GLN A 12 14.12 -15.26 -7.43
C GLN A 12 14.03 -16.78 -7.66
N HIS A 13 12.89 -17.41 -7.33
CA HIS A 13 12.75 -18.85 -7.38
C HIS A 13 12.03 -19.35 -8.64
N LEU A 14 11.12 -18.54 -9.19
CA LEU A 14 10.36 -18.91 -10.38
C LEU A 14 10.89 -18.25 -11.66
N SER A 15 11.74 -17.22 -11.53
CA SER A 15 12.19 -16.38 -12.65
C SER A 15 11.01 -15.83 -13.45
N MET A 16 9.95 -15.45 -12.74
CA MET A 16 8.71 -14.99 -13.36
C MET A 16 8.91 -13.59 -13.95
N PRO A 17 8.44 -13.33 -15.20
CA PRO A 17 8.58 -12.00 -15.79
C PRO A 17 7.74 -10.97 -15.04
N LYS A 18 8.22 -9.70 -15.04
CA LYS A 18 7.59 -8.61 -14.31
C LYS A 18 6.11 -8.45 -14.66
N GLU A 19 5.78 -8.53 -15.95
CA GLU A 19 4.41 -8.40 -16.45
C GLU A 19 3.45 -9.43 -15.83
N MET A 20 3.94 -10.63 -15.55
CA MET A 20 3.15 -11.67 -14.92
C MET A 20 2.96 -11.42 -13.44
N VAL A 21 4.00 -10.94 -12.76
CA VAL A 21 3.92 -10.56 -11.33
C VAL A 21 2.99 -9.35 -11.16
N ASP A 22 3.09 -8.34 -12.04
CA ASP A 22 2.23 -7.16 -12.02
C ASP A 22 0.75 -7.50 -12.27
N ARG A 23 0.46 -8.54 -13.03
CA ARG A 23 -0.92 -9.03 -13.23
C ARG A 23 -1.48 -9.73 -11.99
N ILE A 24 -0.62 -10.39 -11.20
CA ILE A 24 -1.03 -11.00 -9.92
C ILE A 24 -1.14 -9.92 -8.82
N PHE A 25 -0.25 -8.96 -8.82
CA PHE A 25 -0.14 -7.89 -7.82
C PHE A 25 -0.03 -6.50 -8.48
N PRO A 26 -1.12 -5.97 -9.02
CA PRO A 26 -1.10 -4.65 -9.66
C PRO A 26 -0.62 -3.56 -8.68
N PHE A 27 0.31 -2.74 -9.12
CA PHE A 27 0.85 -1.60 -8.35
C PHE A 27 1.44 -1.97 -6.98
N ILE A 28 1.93 -3.20 -6.83
CA ILE A 28 2.44 -3.66 -5.53
C ILE A 28 3.72 -2.94 -5.11
N ASP A 29 4.61 -2.65 -6.04
CA ASP A 29 5.88 -1.98 -5.76
C ASP A 29 5.61 -0.56 -5.24
N GLU A 30 4.70 0.17 -5.87
CA GLU A 30 4.25 1.49 -5.46
C GLU A 30 3.59 1.46 -4.08
N LEU A 31 2.73 0.47 -3.83
CA LEU A 31 2.10 0.29 -2.52
C LEU A 31 3.11 -0.03 -1.43
N ILE A 32 4.12 -0.85 -1.72
CA ILE A 32 5.20 -1.16 -0.78
C ILE A 32 5.97 0.12 -0.44
N GLU A 33 6.34 0.92 -1.44
CA GLU A 33 7.09 2.16 -1.24
C GLU A 33 6.29 3.19 -0.44
N LEU A 34 5.02 3.40 -0.79
CA LEU A 34 4.11 4.30 -0.06
C LEU A 34 4.03 3.93 1.42
N HIS A 35 3.82 2.65 1.71
CA HIS A 35 3.73 2.18 3.10
C HIS A 35 5.07 2.22 3.84
N PHE A 36 6.16 1.98 3.13
CA PHE A 36 7.49 2.04 3.72
C PHE A 36 7.82 3.47 4.17
N LYS A 37 7.63 4.47 3.30
CA LYS A 37 7.84 5.88 3.63
C LYS A 37 6.97 6.35 4.79
N PHE A 38 5.70 5.99 4.76
CA PHE A 38 4.80 6.30 5.87
C PHE A 38 5.28 5.72 7.20
N LEU A 39 5.72 4.46 7.18
CA LEU A 39 6.26 3.81 8.38
C LEU A 39 7.56 4.45 8.85
N GLU A 40 8.44 4.87 7.94
CA GLU A 40 9.68 5.58 8.29
C GLU A 40 9.40 6.92 8.96
N GLN A 41 8.48 7.72 8.44
CA GLN A 41 8.09 9.00 9.05
C GLN A 41 7.55 8.80 10.48
N LEU A 42 6.68 7.80 10.69
CA LEU A 42 6.16 7.47 12.00
C LEU A 42 7.26 7.01 12.98
N ARG A 43 8.19 6.16 12.51
CA ARG A 43 9.33 5.69 13.31
C ARG A 43 10.30 6.82 13.64
N TYR A 44 10.55 7.71 12.70
CA TYR A 44 11.38 8.88 12.92
C TYR A 44 10.79 9.76 14.02
N ARG A 45 9.50 10.10 13.93
CA ARG A 45 8.78 10.85 14.98
C ARG A 45 8.85 10.18 16.35
N GLN A 46 8.68 8.86 16.38
CA GLN A 46 8.77 8.09 17.64
C GLN A 46 10.17 8.11 18.25
N LYS A 47 11.23 8.17 17.43
CA LYS A 47 12.61 8.26 17.94
C LYS A 47 12.96 9.65 18.46
N GLU A 48 12.45 10.69 17.82
CA GLU A 48 12.72 12.08 18.24
C GLU A 48 11.95 12.48 19.51
N GLN A 49 10.80 11.88 19.74
CA GLN A 49 9.92 12.25 20.84
C GLN A 49 9.65 11.04 21.73
N THR A 50 10.06 11.10 22.99
CA THR A 50 9.76 10.05 23.98
C THR A 50 8.25 9.86 24.15
N VAL A 51 7.49 10.95 24.11
CA VAL A 51 6.04 10.96 24.01
C VAL A 51 5.67 11.68 22.72
N VAL A 52 5.07 10.98 21.78
CA VAL A 52 4.64 11.57 20.52
C VAL A 52 3.40 12.44 20.77
N ASP A 53 3.54 13.74 20.59
CA ASP A 53 2.46 14.68 20.79
C ASP A 53 1.43 14.60 19.66
N THR A 54 1.89 14.61 18.40
CA THR A 54 1.00 14.54 17.24
C THR A 54 1.64 13.83 16.05
N ILE A 55 0.78 13.23 15.22
CA ILE A 55 1.11 12.67 13.90
C ILE A 55 0.21 13.27 12.81
N ALA A 56 -0.50 14.35 13.11
CA ALA A 56 -1.49 14.95 12.22
C ALA A 56 -0.88 15.47 10.92
N ASP A 57 0.32 16.03 11.00
CA ASP A 57 1.11 16.47 9.84
C ASP A 57 1.52 15.29 8.94
N ILE A 58 2.01 14.20 9.53
CA ILE A 58 2.39 12.99 8.80
C ILE A 58 1.18 12.39 8.09
N LEU A 59 0.03 12.30 8.77
CA LEU A 59 -1.21 11.78 8.18
C LEU A 59 -1.71 12.67 7.05
N LEU A 60 -1.70 13.99 7.25
CA LEU A 60 -2.11 14.95 6.23
C LEU A 60 -1.19 14.84 5.00
N GLU A 61 0.12 14.88 5.21
CA GLU A 61 1.11 14.74 4.13
C GLU A 61 0.92 13.44 3.37
N GLN A 62 0.79 12.32 4.09
CA GLN A 62 0.63 11.00 3.50
C GLN A 62 -0.62 10.87 2.62
N PHE A 63 -1.74 11.46 3.03
CA PHE A 63 -3.01 11.29 2.32
C PHE A 63 -3.39 12.46 1.41
N SER A 64 -2.81 13.65 1.58
CA SER A 64 -3.11 14.83 0.75
C SER A 64 -2.27 14.94 -0.52
N GLY A 65 -1.15 14.24 -0.57
CA GLY A 65 -0.21 14.33 -1.68
C GLY A 65 0.69 15.54 -1.72
N LEU A 66 0.71 16.26 -0.66
CA LEU A 66 1.70 17.32 -0.47
C LEU A 66 3.11 16.78 -0.24
N ALA A 67 3.31 15.45 -0.20
CA ALA A 67 4.62 14.79 -0.21
C ALA A 67 5.29 14.95 -1.58
N GLY A 68 5.54 16.19 -1.97
CA GLY A 68 6.38 16.52 -3.12
C GLY A 68 7.83 16.11 -2.86
N ASN A 69 8.42 15.40 -3.80
CA ASN A 69 9.77 14.86 -3.96
C ASN A 69 9.90 13.35 -3.76
N PHE A 70 9.12 12.61 -4.54
CA PHE A 70 9.43 11.22 -4.79
C PHE A 70 10.49 11.13 -5.90
N ASN A 71 11.76 10.93 -5.52
CA ASN A 71 12.76 10.39 -6.44
C ASN A 71 12.45 8.89 -6.65
N ILE A 72 11.46 8.59 -7.49
CA ILE A 72 11.21 7.23 -7.93
C ILE A 72 11.94 7.06 -9.26
N SER A 73 12.98 6.25 -9.27
CA SER A 73 13.60 5.78 -10.51
C SER A 73 12.72 4.72 -11.15
N VAL A 74 11.67 5.14 -11.87
CA VAL A 74 10.85 4.24 -12.68
C VAL A 74 10.94 4.68 -14.14
N PRO A 75 11.54 3.87 -15.03
CA PRO A 75 11.57 4.17 -16.46
C PRO A 75 10.31 3.62 -17.11
N SER A 76 9.28 4.40 -17.32
CA SER A 76 8.24 4.11 -18.32
C SER A 76 7.28 5.28 -18.55
N THR A 77 6.63 5.28 -19.70
CA THR A 77 5.54 6.19 -20.11
C THR A 77 4.36 6.22 -19.13
N GLN A 78 4.16 5.18 -18.33
CA GLN A 78 3.19 5.12 -17.24
C GLN A 78 3.57 6.08 -16.10
N PHE A 79 4.85 6.27 -15.83
CA PHE A 79 5.36 7.22 -14.84
C PHE A 79 5.03 8.68 -15.19
N LEU A 80 5.17 9.07 -16.46
CA LEU A 80 4.79 10.42 -16.91
C LEU A 80 3.28 10.69 -16.78
N ARG A 81 2.46 9.68 -17.05
CA ARG A 81 1.01 9.75 -16.84
C ARG A 81 0.65 9.87 -15.36
N PHE A 82 1.37 9.15 -14.52
CA PHE A 82 1.30 9.17 -13.08
C PHE A 82 1.72 10.55 -12.49
N ILE A 83 2.83 11.12 -12.93
CA ILE A 83 3.28 12.46 -12.54
C ILE A 83 2.29 13.54 -12.96
N ASN A 84 1.73 13.46 -14.17
CA ASN A 84 0.73 14.43 -14.62
C ASN A 84 -0.56 14.39 -13.79
N ASN A 85 -1.00 13.22 -13.34
CA ASN A 85 -2.12 13.08 -12.40
C ASN A 85 -1.74 13.57 -10.99
N LEU A 86 -0.46 13.46 -10.60
CA LEU A 86 0.08 13.92 -9.34
C LEU A 86 0.09 15.46 -9.23
N ILE A 87 0.40 16.14 -10.33
CA ILE A 87 0.48 17.62 -10.38
C ILE A 87 -0.93 18.25 -10.42
N SER A 88 -1.94 17.49 -10.84
CA SER A 88 -3.29 18.00 -11.11
C SER A 88 -4.32 17.76 -10.02
N GLY A 89 -3.98 17.08 -8.91
CA GLY A 89 -4.95 16.77 -7.86
C GLY A 89 -4.33 16.31 -6.53
N PRO A 90 -5.11 16.30 -5.44
CA PRO A 90 -4.62 15.79 -4.15
C PRO A 90 -4.24 14.31 -4.28
N MET A 91 -3.27 13.86 -3.52
CA MET A 91 -2.69 12.51 -3.55
C MET A 91 -3.62 11.36 -3.15
N SER A 92 -4.86 11.67 -2.88
CA SER A 92 -5.91 10.71 -3.15
C SER A 92 -5.68 9.98 -4.50
N GLY A 93 -4.97 10.61 -5.46
CA GLY A 93 -4.58 10.02 -6.73
C GLY A 93 -3.72 8.76 -6.61
N LEU A 94 -2.56 8.81 -5.95
CA LEU A 94 -1.63 7.67 -5.85
C LEU A 94 -2.19 6.51 -5.06
N TRP A 95 -2.71 6.79 -3.87
CA TRP A 95 -3.37 5.81 -3.05
C TRP A 95 -4.60 5.26 -3.77
N LYS A 96 -5.40 6.13 -4.36
CA LYS A 96 -6.60 5.77 -5.07
C LYS A 96 -6.30 4.97 -6.34
N GLU A 97 -5.29 5.36 -7.11
CA GLU A 97 -4.88 4.63 -8.30
C GLU A 97 -4.32 3.25 -7.94
N ALA A 98 -3.37 3.17 -7.01
CA ALA A 98 -2.76 1.91 -6.62
C ALA A 98 -3.74 0.95 -5.93
N TYR A 99 -4.54 1.44 -4.98
CA TYR A 99 -5.57 0.63 -4.32
C TYR A 99 -6.77 0.37 -5.23
N GLY A 100 -7.13 1.32 -6.08
CA GLY A 100 -8.18 1.16 -7.08
C GLY A 100 -7.83 0.09 -8.10
N ALA A 101 -6.61 0.10 -8.63
CA ALA A 101 -6.12 -0.92 -9.54
C ALA A 101 -6.07 -2.30 -8.86
N LEU A 102 -5.52 -2.39 -7.65
CA LEU A 102 -5.49 -3.64 -6.90
C LEU A 102 -6.89 -4.19 -6.62
N SER A 103 -7.87 -3.32 -6.37
CA SER A 103 -9.26 -3.71 -6.11
C SER A 103 -10.02 -4.07 -7.39
N SER A 104 -9.90 -3.26 -8.44
CA SER A 104 -10.62 -3.47 -9.71
C SER A 104 -10.09 -4.69 -10.48
N GLN A 105 -8.79 -4.95 -10.42
CA GLN A 105 -8.14 -6.08 -11.07
C GLN A 105 -8.09 -7.34 -10.20
N ASN A 106 -8.65 -7.30 -8.99
CA ASN A 106 -8.61 -8.43 -8.05
C ASN A 106 -9.19 -9.73 -8.65
N ASN A 107 -10.27 -9.64 -9.43
CA ASN A 107 -10.87 -10.82 -10.06
C ASN A 107 -9.95 -11.44 -11.11
N GLU A 108 -9.28 -10.61 -11.92
CA GLU A 108 -8.30 -11.07 -12.90
C GLU A 108 -7.06 -11.67 -12.22
N SER A 109 -6.55 -11.01 -11.19
CA SER A 109 -5.43 -11.50 -10.36
C SER A 109 -5.75 -12.87 -9.75
N LEU A 110 -6.95 -13.03 -9.19
CA LEU A 110 -7.39 -14.30 -8.61
C LEU A 110 -7.62 -15.40 -9.67
N ALA A 111 -8.12 -15.04 -10.85
CA ALA A 111 -8.27 -15.98 -11.96
C ALA A 111 -6.88 -16.48 -12.43
N LEU A 112 -5.95 -15.57 -12.67
CA LEU A 112 -4.57 -15.91 -13.03
C LEU A 112 -3.88 -16.77 -11.97
N TYR A 113 -4.04 -16.40 -10.68
CA TYR A 113 -3.52 -17.21 -9.58
C TYR A 113 -4.06 -18.65 -9.62
N LYS A 114 -5.38 -18.81 -9.81
CA LYS A 114 -6.02 -20.13 -9.89
C LYS A 114 -5.54 -20.93 -11.09
N ASP A 115 -5.32 -20.29 -12.23
CA ASP A 115 -4.82 -20.94 -13.44
C ASP A 115 -3.37 -21.39 -13.25
N LEU A 116 -2.50 -20.58 -12.67
CA LEU A 116 -1.14 -20.96 -12.32
C LEU A 116 -1.11 -22.11 -11.30
N MET A 117 -2.02 -22.08 -10.31
CA MET A 117 -2.17 -23.18 -9.34
C MET A 117 -2.64 -24.48 -9.96
N LYS A 118 -3.25 -24.46 -11.15
CA LYS A 118 -3.66 -25.69 -11.89
C LYS A 118 -2.60 -26.15 -12.88
N SER A 119 -1.97 -25.22 -13.59
CA SER A 119 -1.13 -25.50 -14.76
C SER A 119 0.36 -25.53 -14.44
N ASP A 120 0.84 -24.79 -13.44
CA ASP A 120 2.27 -24.66 -13.13
C ASP A 120 2.64 -25.37 -11.81
N ARG A 121 3.31 -26.52 -11.95
CA ARG A 121 3.76 -27.31 -10.79
C ARG A 121 4.83 -26.59 -9.95
N ARG A 122 5.69 -25.76 -10.57
CA ARG A 122 6.70 -24.97 -9.85
C ARG A 122 6.05 -23.91 -9.01
N PHE A 123 5.05 -23.22 -9.57
CA PHE A 123 4.25 -22.22 -8.86
C PHE A 123 3.51 -22.84 -7.66
N GLN A 124 2.87 -24.01 -7.84
CA GLN A 124 2.22 -24.73 -6.73
C GLN A 124 3.20 -25.05 -5.60
N GLN A 125 4.39 -25.57 -5.93
CA GLN A 125 5.41 -25.90 -4.92
C GLN A 125 5.89 -24.65 -4.19
N PHE A 126 6.11 -23.56 -4.92
CA PHE A 126 6.49 -22.28 -4.34
C PHE A 126 5.44 -21.76 -3.36
N VAL A 127 4.17 -21.70 -3.77
CA VAL A 127 3.07 -21.24 -2.87
C VAL A 127 2.96 -22.11 -1.63
N ARG A 128 3.10 -23.44 -1.76
CA ARG A 128 3.11 -24.37 -0.61
C ARG A 128 4.30 -24.12 0.32
N SER A 129 5.49 -23.87 -0.25
CA SER A 129 6.67 -23.55 0.58
C SER A 129 6.50 -22.24 1.35
N CYS A 130 5.89 -21.22 0.71
CA CYS A 130 5.56 -19.97 1.37
C CYS A 130 4.59 -20.14 2.54
N ALA A 131 3.62 -21.06 2.44
CA ALA A 131 2.64 -21.32 3.51
C ALA A 131 3.31 -21.79 4.81
N ASN A 132 4.52 -22.38 4.74
CA ASN A 132 5.29 -22.81 5.90
C ASN A 132 6.11 -21.68 6.53
N ASN A 133 6.16 -20.48 5.90
CA ASN A 133 6.89 -19.34 6.46
C ASN A 133 6.10 -18.76 7.66
N PRO A 134 6.72 -18.69 8.87
CA PRO A 134 6.05 -18.17 10.07
C PRO A 134 5.53 -16.73 9.91
N LEU A 135 6.20 -15.92 9.10
CA LEU A 135 5.81 -14.53 8.83
C LEU A 135 4.46 -14.45 8.12
N LEU A 136 4.14 -15.41 7.27
CA LEU A 136 2.88 -15.43 6.53
C LEU A 136 1.70 -15.93 7.37
N LYS A 137 1.94 -16.55 8.52
CA LYS A 137 0.89 -17.09 9.40
C LYS A 137 -0.13 -17.94 8.63
N LYS A 138 0.35 -18.79 7.74
CA LYS A 138 -0.45 -19.66 6.85
C LYS A 138 -1.36 -18.91 5.85
N LYS A 139 -1.11 -17.62 5.60
CA LYS A 139 -1.88 -16.85 4.61
C LYS A 139 -1.31 -17.08 3.22
N GLY A 140 -2.18 -17.35 2.27
CA GLY A 140 -1.85 -17.42 0.86
C GLY A 140 -1.89 -16.05 0.15
N ILE A 141 -1.66 -16.06 -1.16
CA ILE A 141 -1.71 -14.85 -1.99
C ILE A 141 -3.09 -14.17 -1.94
N PRO A 142 -4.22 -14.89 -2.09
CA PRO A 142 -5.54 -14.27 -2.04
C PRO A 142 -5.82 -13.54 -0.72
N GLU A 143 -5.48 -14.17 0.42
CA GLU A 143 -5.68 -13.57 1.74
C GLU A 143 -4.78 -12.35 1.95
N CYS A 144 -3.57 -12.36 1.40
CA CYS A 144 -2.66 -11.23 1.46
C CYS A 144 -3.15 -10.04 0.61
N ILE A 145 -3.68 -10.29 -0.60
CA ILE A 145 -4.31 -9.26 -1.43
C ILE A 145 -5.49 -8.63 -0.68
N LEU A 146 -6.41 -9.46 -0.15
CA LEU A 146 -7.55 -8.99 0.63
C LEU A 146 -7.11 -8.17 1.85
N PHE A 147 -6.04 -8.59 2.53
CA PHE A 147 -5.52 -7.86 3.68
C PHE A 147 -4.99 -6.47 3.31
N VAL A 148 -4.37 -6.33 2.14
CA VAL A 148 -3.89 -5.04 1.65
C VAL A 148 -5.06 -4.16 1.24
N THR A 149 -6.01 -4.66 0.45
CA THR A 149 -7.17 -3.88 -0.01
C THR A 149 -8.04 -3.38 1.16
N THR A 150 -8.26 -4.22 2.18
CA THR A 150 -9.02 -3.83 3.38
C THR A 150 -8.24 -2.90 4.31
N ARG A 151 -6.93 -2.72 4.12
CA ARG A 151 -6.13 -1.82 4.95
C ARG A 151 -6.60 -0.36 4.82
N LEU A 152 -6.93 0.07 3.60
CA LEU A 152 -7.38 1.44 3.35
C LEU A 152 -8.62 1.79 4.19
N THR A 153 -9.56 0.86 4.31
CA THR A 153 -10.79 1.05 5.09
C THR A 153 -10.56 1.15 6.62
N LYS A 154 -9.35 0.84 7.09
CA LYS A 154 -9.00 0.95 8.52
C LYS A 154 -8.49 2.33 8.91
N TYR A 155 -7.96 3.12 7.99
CA TYR A 155 -7.42 4.44 8.32
C TYR A 155 -8.46 5.40 8.90
N PRO A 156 -9.70 5.52 8.38
CA PRO A 156 -10.73 6.34 9.01
C PRO A 156 -10.98 5.96 10.46
N LEU A 157 -10.99 4.66 10.76
CA LEU A 157 -11.20 4.15 12.13
C LEU A 157 -10.05 4.49 13.08
N LEU A 158 -8.83 4.69 12.55
CA LEU A 158 -7.66 5.09 13.34
C LEU A 158 -7.58 6.61 13.51
N ILE A 159 -8.03 7.38 12.52
CA ILE A 159 -7.96 8.85 12.54
C ILE A 159 -9.10 9.45 13.39
N ASP A 160 -10.30 8.88 13.35
CA ASP A 160 -11.46 9.41 14.10
C ASP A 160 -11.20 9.59 15.62
N PRO A 161 -10.59 8.63 16.34
CA PRO A 161 -10.21 8.84 17.73
C PRO A 161 -9.21 9.99 17.91
N LEU A 162 -8.25 10.17 16.99
CA LEU A 162 -7.26 11.25 17.06
C LEU A 162 -7.94 12.63 16.91
N ILE A 163 -8.94 12.75 16.01
CA ILE A 163 -9.74 13.99 15.88
C ILE A 163 -10.44 14.31 17.21
N LYS A 164 -10.94 13.30 17.91
CA LYS A 164 -11.64 13.47 19.19
C LYS A 164 -10.70 13.89 20.32
N THR A 165 -9.47 13.38 20.32
CA THR A 165 -8.47 13.75 21.34
C THR A 165 -7.83 15.13 21.10
N ALA A 166 -7.86 15.64 19.87
CA ALA A 166 -7.29 16.93 19.49
C ALA A 166 -8.26 18.11 19.63
N ARG A 167 -9.33 17.99 20.44
CA ARG A 167 -10.38 19.04 20.59
C ARG A 167 -9.83 20.37 21.04
N ASP A 168 -8.86 20.36 21.92
CA ASP A 168 -8.26 21.58 22.50
C ASP A 168 -7.11 22.14 21.65
N ARG A 169 -6.85 21.50 20.48
CA ARG A 169 -5.78 21.87 19.53
C ARG A 169 -6.36 22.05 18.13
N PRO A 170 -6.99 23.22 17.84
CA PRO A 170 -7.82 23.39 16.63
C PRO A 170 -7.04 23.22 15.32
N GLN A 171 -5.78 23.65 15.26
CA GLN A 171 -4.96 23.48 14.06
C GLN A 171 -4.64 22.02 13.77
N GLU A 172 -4.33 21.25 14.79
CA GLU A 172 -4.09 19.81 14.68
C GLU A 172 -5.38 19.07 14.32
N GLN A 173 -6.47 19.39 14.99
CA GLN A 173 -7.77 18.81 14.70
C GLN A 173 -8.17 19.04 13.24
N GLN A 174 -7.89 20.23 12.69
CA GLN A 174 -8.18 20.52 11.28
C GLN A 174 -7.35 19.63 10.34
N LYS A 175 -6.04 19.51 10.58
CA LYS A 175 -5.18 18.60 9.80
C LYS A 175 -5.67 17.15 9.82
N LEU A 176 -6.11 16.67 10.98
CA LEU A 176 -6.67 15.32 11.12
C LEU A 176 -8.00 15.15 10.37
N LYS A 177 -8.87 16.19 10.41
CA LYS A 177 -10.12 16.18 9.63
C LYS A 177 -9.85 16.16 8.12
N ASP A 178 -8.88 16.93 7.67
CA ASP A 178 -8.49 16.97 6.26
C ASP A 178 -7.92 15.61 5.83
N ALA A 179 -7.01 15.02 6.61
CA ALA A 179 -6.48 13.68 6.38
C ALA A 179 -7.60 12.63 6.35
N TYR A 180 -8.56 12.71 7.28
CA TYR A 180 -9.72 11.82 7.33
C TYR A 180 -10.58 11.92 6.07
N MET A 181 -10.82 13.14 5.58
CA MET A 181 -11.60 13.36 4.35
C MET A 181 -10.93 12.73 3.13
N PHE A 182 -9.61 12.85 3.00
CA PHE A 182 -8.88 12.23 1.90
C PHE A 182 -9.01 10.69 1.89
N VAL A 183 -8.97 10.05 3.06
CA VAL A 183 -9.06 8.60 3.16
C VAL A 183 -10.50 8.08 3.03
N ARG A 184 -11.49 8.88 3.44
CA ARG A 184 -12.91 8.47 3.40
C ARG A 184 -13.50 8.48 1.99
N VAL A 185 -12.99 9.32 1.11
CA VAL A 185 -13.51 9.47 -0.29
C VAL A 185 -12.96 8.37 -1.22
N SER A 186 -12.14 7.46 -0.72
CA SER A 186 -11.48 6.39 -1.49
C SER A 186 -12.36 5.13 -1.60
#